data_0adead19fae99602777944add7c96ddb
#
_entry.id   0adead19fae99602777944add7c96ddb
#
_cell.length_a   1.000
_cell.length_b   1.000
_cell.length_c   1.000
_cell.angle_alpha   90.00
_cell.angle_beta   90.00
_cell.angle_gamma   90.00
#
_symmetry.space_group_name_H-M   'P 1'
#
loop_
_entity.id
_entity.type
_entity.pdbx_description
1 polymer ?
#
loop_
_entity_poly.entity_id
_entity_poly.type
_entity_poly.pdbx_seq_one_letter_code
_entity_poly.pdbx_strand_id
1 'polypeptide(L)'
;MLNKQQIRFCLDEMGKMFPEAHCELVHSNPFELVIAVALSAQCTDALVNRVTEGLFKKYKTPEDYLAVSLNELETDIRSIGLFRNKAKNIQKLCKMLIDDYDGKVPEDYNELIKLPGVGRKTANVVVSVAFGVPAIAVDTHVERVSKRLAFCRWKDSVLEVEKTLMKKIPKEEWSVTHHRMIFFGRYHCKAQNPQCPICPLLEVCREGKKRVKVK
;
A
#
# COMPACT_ATOMS: atom_id res chain seq x y z
N MET A 1 2.92 14.00 -20.81
CA MET A 1 1.96 13.63 -19.74
C MET A 1 0.58 13.62 -20.34
N LEU A 2 -0.33 12.79 -19.79
CA LEU A 2 -1.73 12.76 -20.18
C LEU A 2 -2.44 14.06 -19.75
N ASN A 3 -3.44 14.47 -20.53
CA ASN A 3 -4.35 15.56 -20.16
C ASN A 3 -5.45 15.07 -19.18
N LYS A 4 -6.29 16.00 -18.68
CA LYS A 4 -7.32 15.68 -17.68
C LYS A 4 -8.34 14.63 -18.16
N GLN A 5 -8.78 14.74 -19.43
CA GLN A 5 -9.75 13.79 -20.01
C GLN A 5 -9.16 12.39 -20.17
N GLN A 6 -7.90 12.29 -20.62
CA GLN A 6 -7.20 11.00 -20.72
C GLN A 6 -6.97 10.36 -19.36
N ILE A 7 -6.67 11.16 -18.33
CA ILE A 7 -6.54 10.65 -16.95
C ILE A 7 -7.90 10.12 -16.50
N ARG A 8 -8.98 10.87 -16.67
CA ARG A 8 -10.34 10.41 -16.32
C ARG A 8 -10.66 9.08 -16.99
N PHE A 9 -10.45 9.00 -18.30
CA PHE A 9 -10.62 7.76 -19.05
C PHE A 9 -9.84 6.59 -18.44
N CYS A 10 -8.55 6.80 -18.09
CA CYS A 10 -7.76 5.74 -17.46
C CYS A 10 -8.35 5.29 -16.10
N LEU A 11 -8.82 6.23 -15.28
CA LEU A 11 -9.39 5.90 -13.98
C LEU A 11 -10.72 5.15 -14.12
N ASP A 12 -11.55 5.54 -15.08
CA ASP A 12 -12.83 4.89 -15.36
C ASP A 12 -12.63 3.44 -15.85
N GLU A 13 -11.69 3.23 -16.78
CA GLU A 13 -11.36 1.87 -17.26
C GLU A 13 -10.77 1.00 -16.14
N MET A 14 -9.87 1.54 -15.29
CA MET A 14 -9.40 0.80 -14.12
C MET A 14 -10.54 0.47 -13.15
N GLY A 15 -11.53 1.36 -13.01
CA GLY A 15 -12.73 1.12 -12.22
C GLY A 15 -13.59 -0.01 -12.77
N LYS A 16 -13.77 -0.09 -14.10
CA LYS A 16 -14.49 -1.19 -14.76
C LYS A 16 -13.74 -2.52 -14.63
N MET A 17 -12.41 -2.50 -14.75
CA MET A 17 -11.58 -3.71 -14.62
C MET A 17 -11.52 -4.24 -13.19
N PHE A 18 -11.52 -3.37 -12.21
CA PHE A 18 -11.32 -3.70 -10.80
C PHE A 18 -12.32 -2.95 -9.90
N PRO A 19 -13.63 -3.24 -10.03
CA PRO A 19 -14.66 -2.55 -9.24
C PRO A 19 -14.50 -2.81 -7.73
N GLU A 20 -14.08 -4.03 -7.36
CA GLU A 20 -13.91 -4.48 -5.97
C GLU A 20 -12.47 -4.29 -5.43
N ALA A 21 -11.68 -3.38 -6.03
CA ALA A 21 -10.31 -3.15 -5.57
C ALA A 21 -10.29 -2.58 -4.13
N HIS A 22 -9.59 -3.27 -3.25
CA HIS A 22 -9.51 -2.97 -1.82
C HIS A 22 -8.14 -3.33 -1.24
N CYS A 23 -7.93 -3.10 0.05
CA CYS A 23 -6.74 -3.58 0.76
C CYS A 23 -6.81 -5.11 0.92
N GLU A 24 -5.84 -5.83 0.34
CA GLU A 24 -5.80 -7.30 0.42
C GLU A 24 -5.17 -7.83 1.73
N LEU A 25 -4.62 -6.96 2.59
CA LEU A 25 -4.15 -7.35 3.92
C LEU A 25 -5.34 -7.60 4.84
N VAL A 26 -5.44 -8.82 5.37
CA VAL A 26 -6.51 -9.23 6.29
C VAL A 26 -6.29 -8.59 7.65
N HIS A 27 -7.31 -7.90 8.15
CA HIS A 27 -7.32 -7.23 9.45
C HIS A 27 -8.76 -7.03 9.94
N SER A 28 -8.96 -6.93 11.23
CA SER A 28 -10.28 -6.67 11.86
C SER A 28 -10.36 -5.31 12.54
N ASN A 29 -9.24 -4.65 12.76
CA ASN A 29 -9.17 -3.35 13.43
C ASN A 29 -7.92 -2.54 12.99
N PRO A 30 -7.82 -1.25 13.35
CA PRO A 30 -6.66 -0.41 12.97
C PRO A 30 -5.31 -0.91 13.50
N PHE A 31 -5.27 -1.56 14.66
CA PHE A 31 -4.04 -2.10 15.23
C PHE A 31 -3.51 -3.27 14.40
N GLU A 32 -4.35 -4.23 14.05
CA GLU A 32 -3.98 -5.32 13.14
C GLU A 32 -3.53 -4.78 11.77
N LEU A 33 -4.21 -3.76 11.24
CA LEU A 33 -3.83 -3.16 9.98
C LEU A 33 -2.42 -2.56 10.03
N VAL A 34 -2.09 -1.75 11.05
CA VAL A 34 -0.76 -1.13 11.13
C VAL A 34 0.35 -2.19 11.24
N ILE A 35 0.12 -3.27 11.99
CA ILE A 35 1.04 -4.41 12.07
C ILE A 35 1.18 -5.11 10.71
N ALA A 36 0.07 -5.43 10.05
CA ALA A 36 0.09 -6.10 8.73
C ALA A 36 0.82 -5.24 7.69
N VAL A 37 0.55 -3.93 7.64
CA VAL A 37 1.24 -3.02 6.70
C VAL A 37 2.72 -2.88 7.03
N ALA A 38 3.11 -2.83 8.31
CA ALA A 38 4.52 -2.83 8.71
C ALA A 38 5.24 -4.13 8.29
N LEU A 39 4.55 -5.28 8.40
CA LEU A 39 5.07 -6.57 7.94
C LEU A 39 5.14 -6.69 6.41
N SER A 40 4.31 -5.96 5.65
CA SER A 40 4.25 -6.07 4.19
C SER A 40 5.44 -5.44 3.45
N ALA A 41 6.29 -4.66 4.13
CA ALA A 41 7.48 -4.09 3.51
C ALA A 41 8.40 -5.20 2.95
N GLN A 42 8.62 -5.21 1.63
CA GLN A 42 9.38 -6.22 0.89
C GLN A 42 8.85 -7.67 1.05
N CYS A 43 7.54 -7.82 1.28
CA CYS A 43 6.85 -9.10 1.34
C CYS A 43 5.58 -9.05 0.51
N THR A 44 5.09 -10.22 0.07
CA THR A 44 3.79 -10.33 -0.59
C THR A 44 2.66 -10.32 0.44
N ASP A 45 1.51 -9.74 0.08
CA ASP A 45 0.35 -9.71 0.98
C ASP A 45 -0.12 -11.12 1.35
N ALA A 46 -0.04 -12.08 0.42
CA ALA A 46 -0.36 -13.50 0.70
C ALA A 46 0.53 -14.12 1.79
N LEU A 47 1.84 -13.80 1.81
CA LEU A 47 2.73 -14.26 2.87
C LEU A 47 2.42 -13.55 4.19
N VAL A 48 2.16 -12.24 4.15
CA VAL A 48 1.79 -11.49 5.36
C VAL A 48 0.50 -12.06 5.96
N ASN A 49 -0.55 -12.25 5.15
CA ASN A 49 -1.83 -12.79 5.62
C ASN A 49 -1.67 -14.18 6.25
N ARG A 50 -0.84 -15.05 5.67
CA ARG A 50 -0.55 -16.39 6.25
C ARG A 50 0.09 -16.28 7.64
N VAL A 51 1.00 -15.33 7.84
CA VAL A 51 1.68 -15.12 9.12
C VAL A 51 0.76 -14.44 10.12
N THR A 52 0.05 -13.39 9.69
CA THR A 52 -0.82 -12.61 10.58
C THR A 52 -2.05 -13.40 11.05
N GLU A 53 -2.51 -14.39 10.30
CA GLU A 53 -3.60 -15.29 10.75
C GLU A 53 -3.29 -15.96 12.11
N GLY A 54 -2.08 -16.46 12.28
CA GLY A 54 -1.63 -17.02 13.56
C GLY A 54 -1.27 -15.94 14.58
N LEU A 55 -0.62 -14.88 14.11
CA LEU A 55 -0.13 -13.80 14.94
C LEU A 55 -1.28 -13.06 15.66
N PHE A 56 -2.36 -12.72 14.95
CA PHE A 56 -3.52 -12.01 15.51
C PHE A 56 -4.42 -12.87 16.39
N LYS A 57 -4.34 -14.21 16.27
CA LYS A 57 -4.96 -15.12 17.23
C LYS A 57 -4.21 -15.14 18.56
N LYS A 58 -2.88 -15.02 18.50
CA LYS A 58 -1.96 -15.07 19.65
C LYS A 58 -1.85 -13.72 20.36
N TYR A 59 -1.74 -12.63 19.60
CA TYR A 59 -1.51 -11.28 20.10
C TYR A 59 -2.61 -10.34 19.62
N LYS A 60 -3.51 -9.94 20.50
CA LYS A 60 -4.70 -9.12 20.18
C LYS A 60 -4.51 -7.65 20.50
N THR A 61 -3.65 -7.34 21.47
CA THR A 61 -3.43 -5.99 21.99
C THR A 61 -1.95 -5.62 21.97
N PRO A 62 -1.60 -4.32 22.03
CA PRO A 62 -0.20 -3.90 22.19
C PRO A 62 0.50 -4.54 23.39
N GLU A 63 -0.22 -4.76 24.51
CA GLU A 63 0.31 -5.38 25.72
C GLU A 63 0.75 -6.82 25.46
N ASP A 64 -0.01 -7.59 24.68
CA ASP A 64 0.33 -8.99 24.34
C ASP A 64 1.69 -9.06 23.62
N TYR A 65 1.97 -8.10 22.71
CA TYR A 65 3.26 -8.03 22.00
C TYR A 65 4.43 -7.64 22.92
N LEU A 66 4.17 -6.95 24.03
CA LEU A 66 5.19 -6.60 25.03
C LEU A 66 5.36 -7.69 26.09
N ALA A 67 4.36 -8.52 26.30
CA ALA A 67 4.42 -9.61 27.27
C ALA A 67 5.35 -10.76 26.84
N VAL A 68 5.68 -10.84 25.54
CA VAL A 68 6.56 -11.88 25.00
C VAL A 68 7.98 -11.38 24.74
N SER A 69 8.94 -12.31 24.76
CA SER A 69 10.32 -11.98 24.44
C SER A 69 10.45 -11.58 22.96
N LEU A 70 11.44 -10.72 22.67
CA LEU A 70 11.75 -10.36 21.28
C LEU A 70 12.06 -11.60 20.42
N ASN A 71 12.75 -12.59 20.99
CA ASN A 71 13.11 -13.81 20.29
C ASN A 71 11.88 -14.68 19.93
N GLU A 72 10.87 -14.67 20.78
CA GLU A 72 9.60 -15.35 20.49
C GLU A 72 8.86 -14.65 19.34
N LEU A 73 8.72 -13.34 19.38
CA LEU A 73 8.13 -12.56 18.29
C LEU A 73 8.91 -12.71 16.97
N GLU A 74 10.24 -12.72 17.02
CA GLU A 74 11.09 -13.00 15.86
C GLU A 74 10.82 -14.38 15.26
N THR A 75 10.59 -15.37 16.11
CA THR A 75 10.26 -16.75 15.69
C THR A 75 8.90 -16.80 15.00
N ASP A 76 7.89 -16.15 15.56
CA ASP A 76 6.54 -16.12 15.01
C ASP A 76 6.46 -15.47 13.63
N ILE A 77 7.30 -14.46 13.36
CA ILE A 77 7.35 -13.76 12.07
C ILE A 77 8.57 -14.14 11.22
N ARG A 78 9.26 -15.23 11.50
CA ARG A 78 10.54 -15.60 10.88
C ARG A 78 10.50 -15.74 9.36
N SER A 79 9.35 -16.10 8.79
CA SER A 79 9.17 -16.20 7.33
C SER A 79 9.07 -14.84 6.63
N ILE A 80 8.86 -13.76 7.38
CA ILE A 80 8.80 -12.39 6.88
C ILE A 80 10.23 -11.85 6.65
N GLY A 81 10.48 -11.29 5.48
CA GLY A 81 11.77 -10.63 5.21
C GLY A 81 12.09 -9.53 6.24
N LEU A 82 13.34 -9.41 6.65
CA LEU A 82 13.80 -8.44 7.67
C LEU A 82 13.12 -8.61 9.04
N PHE A 83 12.69 -9.82 9.38
CA PHE A 83 11.87 -10.13 10.56
C PHE A 83 12.45 -9.57 11.87
N ARG A 84 13.77 -9.61 12.09
CA ARG A 84 14.40 -9.08 13.31
C ARG A 84 14.15 -7.58 13.50
N ASN A 85 14.34 -6.80 12.43
CA ASN A 85 14.06 -5.36 12.50
C ASN A 85 12.57 -5.07 12.64
N LYS A 86 11.72 -5.87 11.97
CA LYS A 86 10.27 -5.74 12.07
C LYS A 86 9.78 -6.09 13.47
N ALA A 87 10.25 -7.17 14.09
CA ALA A 87 9.91 -7.53 15.46
C ALA A 87 10.27 -6.41 16.45
N LYS A 88 11.50 -5.88 16.36
CA LYS A 88 11.93 -4.74 17.20
C LYS A 88 11.04 -3.52 17.00
N ASN A 89 10.70 -3.19 15.75
CA ASN A 89 9.84 -2.04 15.46
C ASN A 89 8.42 -2.26 15.98
N ILE A 90 7.86 -3.48 15.85
CA ILE A 90 6.54 -3.82 16.37
C ILE A 90 6.50 -3.65 17.89
N GLN A 91 7.47 -4.18 18.65
CA GLN A 91 7.48 -3.98 20.10
C GLN A 91 7.63 -2.51 20.49
N LYS A 92 8.50 -1.75 19.80
CA LYS A 92 8.62 -0.30 20.03
C LYS A 92 7.33 0.46 19.70
N LEU A 93 6.65 0.09 18.61
CA LEU A 93 5.36 0.64 18.20
C LEU A 93 4.31 0.34 19.28
N CYS A 94 4.21 -0.89 19.74
CA CYS A 94 3.27 -1.28 20.80
C CYS A 94 3.54 -0.50 22.10
N LYS A 95 4.83 -0.36 22.49
CA LYS A 95 5.19 0.46 23.66
C LYS A 95 4.74 1.90 23.49
N MET A 96 5.00 2.54 22.35
CA MET A 96 4.60 3.92 22.09
C MET A 96 3.08 4.09 22.04
N LEU A 97 2.33 3.10 21.50
CA LEU A 97 0.87 3.13 21.55
C LEU A 97 0.34 3.13 22.98
N ILE A 98 0.94 2.36 23.88
CA ILE A 98 0.53 2.33 25.30
C ILE A 98 0.92 3.64 25.99
N ASP A 99 2.18 4.07 25.82
CA ASP A 99 2.72 5.22 26.55
C ASP A 99 2.07 6.55 26.12
N ASP A 100 1.78 6.74 24.82
CA ASP A 100 1.42 8.04 24.25
C ASP A 100 0.01 8.11 23.67
N TYR A 101 -0.67 6.95 23.45
CA TYR A 101 -1.95 6.89 22.71
C TYR A 101 -3.00 5.97 23.35
N ASP A 102 -2.90 5.67 24.66
CA ASP A 102 -3.85 4.79 25.39
C ASP A 102 -4.09 3.43 24.73
N GLY A 103 -3.05 2.84 24.13
CA GLY A 103 -3.11 1.58 23.41
C GLY A 103 -3.80 1.63 22.04
N LYS A 104 -4.19 2.82 21.55
CA LYS A 104 -4.95 3.00 20.31
C LYS A 104 -4.05 3.53 19.18
N VAL A 105 -4.37 3.14 17.95
CA VAL A 105 -3.71 3.68 16.76
C VAL A 105 -4.24 5.09 16.50
N PRO A 106 -3.38 6.13 16.41
CA PRO A 106 -3.81 7.48 16.13
C PRO A 106 -4.37 7.62 14.71
N GLU A 107 -5.40 8.46 14.53
CA GLU A 107 -6.02 8.73 13.22
C GLU A 107 -5.25 9.78 12.41
N ASP A 108 -4.48 10.65 13.09
CA ASP A 108 -3.74 11.71 12.43
C ASP A 108 -2.48 11.16 11.74
N TYR A 109 -2.29 11.55 10.48
CA TYR A 109 -1.14 11.16 9.67
C TYR A 109 0.20 11.53 10.33
N ASN A 110 0.29 12.73 10.94
CA ASN A 110 1.54 13.20 11.54
C ASN A 110 1.87 12.45 12.85
N GLU A 111 0.88 11.94 13.54
CA GLU A 111 1.08 11.05 14.68
C GLU A 111 1.49 9.64 14.22
N LEU A 112 0.84 9.11 13.18
CA LEU A 112 1.17 7.80 12.62
C LEU A 112 2.63 7.70 12.16
N ILE A 113 3.17 8.72 11.50
CA ILE A 113 4.57 8.69 11.02
C ILE A 113 5.61 8.75 12.14
N LYS A 114 5.22 9.06 13.39
CA LYS A 114 6.09 8.99 14.56
C LYS A 114 6.27 7.56 15.06
N LEU A 115 5.32 6.67 14.75
CA LEU A 115 5.35 5.29 15.22
C LEU A 115 6.52 4.51 14.60
N PRO A 116 7.27 3.75 15.40
CA PRO A 116 8.38 2.94 14.93
C PRO A 116 7.99 1.98 13.80
N GLY A 117 8.69 2.05 12.67
CA GLY A 117 8.40 1.21 11.51
C GLY A 117 7.28 1.72 10.61
N VAL A 118 6.63 2.83 10.95
CA VAL A 118 5.60 3.48 10.14
C VAL A 118 6.21 4.60 9.33
N GLY A 119 6.39 4.37 8.04
CA GLY A 119 6.82 5.40 7.10
C GLY A 119 5.62 6.04 6.39
N ARG A 120 5.91 7.02 5.51
CA ARG A 120 4.90 7.75 4.73
C ARG A 120 3.89 6.84 4.02
N LYS A 121 4.37 5.78 3.34
CA LYS A 121 3.49 4.82 2.66
C LYS A 121 2.56 4.12 3.64
N THR A 122 3.10 3.61 4.75
CA THR A 122 2.33 2.92 5.79
C THR A 122 1.27 3.83 6.38
N ALA A 123 1.64 5.06 6.75
CA ALA A 123 0.69 6.04 7.29
C ALA A 123 -0.45 6.35 6.30
N ASN A 124 -0.15 6.57 5.02
CA ASN A 124 -1.18 6.78 3.99
C ASN A 124 -2.13 5.60 3.85
N VAL A 125 -1.64 4.35 3.93
CA VAL A 125 -2.50 3.16 3.89
C VAL A 125 -3.38 3.11 5.13
N VAL A 126 -2.81 3.32 6.32
CA VAL A 126 -3.55 3.22 7.59
C VAL A 126 -4.63 4.30 7.68
N VAL A 127 -4.33 5.58 7.40
CA VAL A 127 -5.35 6.64 7.44
C VAL A 127 -6.47 6.38 6.43
N SER A 128 -6.13 5.86 5.26
CA SER A 128 -7.10 5.60 4.19
C SER A 128 -8.00 4.41 4.51
N VAL A 129 -7.42 3.29 4.94
CA VAL A 129 -8.14 2.02 5.10
C VAL A 129 -8.84 1.93 6.44
N ALA A 130 -8.16 2.33 7.54
CA ALA A 130 -8.74 2.22 8.88
C ALA A 130 -9.67 3.38 9.25
N PHE A 131 -9.40 4.57 8.75
CA PHE A 131 -10.09 5.79 9.18
C PHE A 131 -10.84 6.52 8.06
N GLY A 132 -10.81 6.01 6.82
CA GLY A 132 -11.53 6.60 5.69
C GLY A 132 -10.99 7.97 5.24
N VAL A 133 -9.83 8.40 5.72
CA VAL A 133 -9.22 9.66 5.33
C VAL A 133 -8.61 9.52 3.93
N PRO A 134 -9.05 10.31 2.93
CA PRO A 134 -8.53 10.17 1.58
C PRO A 134 -7.01 10.33 1.51
N ALA A 135 -6.32 9.27 1.04
CA ALA A 135 -4.88 9.26 0.85
C ALA A 135 -4.47 8.37 -0.33
N ILE A 136 -3.31 8.69 -0.91
CA ILE A 136 -2.68 7.87 -1.96
C ILE A 136 -1.33 7.40 -1.44
N ALA A 137 -1.18 6.10 -1.24
CA ALA A 137 0.12 5.51 -0.93
C ALA A 137 0.80 5.06 -2.23
N VAL A 138 1.93 5.63 -2.56
CA VAL A 138 2.67 5.24 -3.77
C VAL A 138 3.60 4.07 -3.45
N ASP A 139 3.20 2.89 -3.90
CA ASP A 139 4.03 1.68 -3.90
C ASP A 139 4.65 1.44 -5.28
N THR A 140 5.36 0.32 -5.44
CA THR A 140 5.99 -0.04 -6.72
C THR A 140 4.99 -0.25 -7.86
N HIS A 141 3.74 -0.65 -7.56
CA HIS A 141 2.68 -0.82 -8.56
C HIS A 141 2.14 0.54 -9.00
N VAL A 142 1.76 1.40 -8.05
CA VAL A 142 1.26 2.75 -8.32
C VAL A 142 2.31 3.58 -9.04
N GLU A 143 3.58 3.54 -8.59
CA GLU A 143 4.68 4.24 -9.25
C GLU A 143 4.85 3.79 -10.71
N ARG A 144 4.93 2.47 -10.94
CA ARG A 144 5.11 1.92 -12.27
C ARG A 144 3.96 2.26 -13.21
N VAL A 145 2.72 2.09 -12.76
CA VAL A 145 1.52 2.41 -13.53
C VAL A 145 1.48 3.89 -13.88
N SER A 146 1.74 4.77 -12.90
CA SER A 146 1.77 6.22 -13.11
C SER A 146 2.79 6.66 -14.15
N LYS A 147 3.98 6.07 -14.11
CA LYS A 147 5.06 6.35 -15.07
C LYS A 147 4.75 5.81 -16.46
N ARG A 148 4.27 4.57 -16.58
CA ARG A 148 3.92 3.95 -17.87
C ARG A 148 2.76 4.64 -18.57
N LEU A 149 1.75 5.05 -17.83
CA LEU A 149 0.61 5.83 -18.34
C LEU A 149 0.92 7.32 -18.52
N ALA A 150 2.12 7.77 -18.15
CA ALA A 150 2.51 9.17 -18.19
C ALA A 150 1.60 10.11 -17.37
N PHE A 151 1.09 9.64 -16.23
CA PHE A 151 0.46 10.50 -15.23
C PHE A 151 1.47 11.47 -14.63
N CYS A 152 2.71 11.03 -14.48
CA CYS A 152 3.86 11.77 -14.00
C CYS A 152 5.05 11.60 -14.97
N ARG A 153 6.16 12.26 -14.69
CA ARG A 153 7.39 12.08 -15.47
C ARG A 153 8.08 10.79 -15.06
N TRP A 154 8.81 10.17 -15.96
CA TRP A 154 9.55 8.94 -15.69
C TRP A 154 10.58 9.07 -14.54
N LYS A 155 11.22 10.24 -14.47
CA LYS A 155 12.25 10.56 -13.47
C LYS A 155 11.72 11.02 -12.11
N ASP A 156 10.40 11.23 -11.98
CA ASP A 156 9.82 11.72 -10.75
C ASP A 156 10.05 10.71 -9.61
N SER A 157 10.43 11.21 -8.44
CA SER A 157 10.55 10.45 -7.21
C SER A 157 9.16 9.99 -6.73
N VAL A 158 9.13 9.01 -5.83
CA VAL A 158 7.88 8.50 -5.24
C VAL A 158 7.03 9.65 -4.65
N LEU A 159 7.67 10.61 -3.97
CA LEU A 159 6.98 11.77 -3.40
C LEU A 159 6.40 12.70 -4.48
N GLU A 160 7.13 12.90 -5.59
CA GLU A 160 6.63 13.70 -6.71
C GLU A 160 5.48 13.01 -7.42
N VAL A 161 5.53 11.68 -7.56
CA VAL A 161 4.43 10.87 -8.09
C VAL A 161 3.19 11.05 -7.21
N GLU A 162 3.30 10.90 -5.89
CA GLU A 162 2.20 11.10 -4.94
C GLU A 162 1.57 12.48 -5.10
N LYS A 163 2.38 13.55 -5.01
CA LYS A 163 1.91 14.94 -5.18
C LYS A 163 1.24 15.17 -6.53
N THR A 164 1.75 14.55 -7.58
CA THR A 164 1.19 14.67 -8.93
C THR A 164 -0.17 13.98 -9.03
N LEU A 165 -0.31 12.79 -8.46
CA LEU A 165 -1.58 12.07 -8.42
C LEU A 165 -2.62 12.85 -7.58
N MET A 166 -2.26 13.31 -6.39
CA MET A 166 -3.13 14.13 -5.53
C MET A 166 -3.60 15.41 -6.23
N LYS A 167 -2.78 16.04 -7.07
CA LYS A 167 -3.16 17.24 -7.85
C LYS A 167 -4.11 16.92 -9.01
N LYS A 168 -4.02 15.72 -9.58
CA LYS A 168 -4.74 15.36 -10.83
C LYS A 168 -6.02 14.58 -10.59
N ILE A 169 -6.16 13.97 -9.43
CA ILE A 169 -7.29 13.12 -9.03
C ILE A 169 -8.10 13.86 -7.97
N PRO A 170 -9.43 13.91 -8.06
CA PRO A 170 -10.28 14.44 -7.01
C PRO A 170 -10.00 13.78 -5.66
N LYS A 171 -10.01 14.56 -4.57
CA LYS A 171 -9.60 14.08 -3.24
C LYS A 171 -10.45 12.89 -2.77
N GLU A 172 -11.73 12.93 -3.03
CA GLU A 172 -12.71 11.89 -2.68
C GLU A 172 -12.43 10.55 -3.38
N GLU A 173 -11.70 10.57 -4.50
CA GLU A 173 -11.36 9.37 -5.25
C GLU A 173 -9.97 8.79 -4.90
N TRP A 174 -9.18 9.44 -4.04
CA TRP A 174 -7.80 9.01 -3.78
C TRP A 174 -7.70 7.58 -3.29
N SER A 175 -8.46 7.20 -2.29
CA SER A 175 -8.43 5.86 -1.68
C SER A 175 -8.81 4.76 -2.66
N VAL A 176 -9.92 4.93 -3.38
CA VAL A 176 -10.37 3.93 -4.36
C VAL A 176 -9.42 3.86 -5.55
N THR A 177 -8.93 4.99 -6.03
CA THR A 177 -7.95 5.04 -7.14
C THR A 177 -6.65 4.36 -6.76
N HIS A 178 -6.16 4.58 -5.54
CA HIS A 178 -4.98 3.91 -5.02
C HIS A 178 -5.09 2.39 -5.15
N HIS A 179 -6.16 1.78 -4.66
CA HIS A 179 -6.37 0.34 -4.73
C HIS A 179 -6.54 -0.15 -6.18
N ARG A 180 -7.30 0.57 -7.03
CA ARG A 180 -7.45 0.24 -8.45
C ARG A 180 -6.12 0.27 -9.21
N MET A 181 -5.25 1.23 -8.91
CA MET A 181 -3.91 1.30 -9.49
C MET A 181 -3.01 0.15 -9.02
N ILE A 182 -3.11 -0.27 -7.76
CA ILE A 182 -2.40 -1.45 -7.25
C ILE A 182 -2.87 -2.69 -8.01
N PHE A 183 -4.18 -2.93 -8.08
CA PHE A 183 -4.76 -4.09 -8.77
C PHE A 183 -4.41 -4.10 -10.25
N PHE A 184 -4.55 -2.97 -10.93
CA PHE A 184 -4.14 -2.84 -12.32
C PHE A 184 -2.64 -3.15 -12.51
N GLY A 185 -1.79 -2.65 -11.64
CA GLY A 185 -0.35 -2.93 -11.66
C GLY A 185 0.00 -4.38 -11.32
N ARG A 186 -0.73 -4.99 -10.39
CA ARG A 186 -0.50 -6.36 -9.91
C ARG A 186 -0.98 -7.41 -10.92
N TYR A 187 -2.17 -7.23 -11.45
CA TYR A 187 -2.85 -8.27 -12.23
C TYR A 187 -2.82 -8.04 -13.74
N HIS A 188 -2.72 -6.80 -14.22
CA HIS A 188 -2.75 -6.47 -15.65
C HIS A 188 -1.44 -5.82 -16.15
N CYS A 189 -1.06 -4.66 -15.65
CA CYS A 189 0.16 -3.93 -16.05
C CYS A 189 1.39 -4.40 -15.25
N LYS A 190 1.66 -5.70 -15.26
CA LYS A 190 2.74 -6.35 -14.50
C LYS A 190 4.12 -5.75 -14.84
N ALA A 191 5.08 -5.89 -13.92
CA ALA A 191 6.46 -5.44 -14.14
C ALA A 191 7.07 -6.13 -15.36
N GLN A 192 6.93 -7.46 -15.38
CA GLN A 192 7.29 -8.33 -16.51
C GLN A 192 6.03 -8.79 -17.24
N ASN A 193 6.11 -8.93 -18.56
CA ASN A 193 5.02 -9.41 -19.41
C ASN A 193 3.65 -8.72 -19.15
N PRO A 194 3.55 -7.37 -19.22
CA PRO A 194 2.27 -6.69 -19.09
C PRO A 194 1.33 -7.07 -20.25
N GLN A 195 0.04 -7.11 -19.98
CA GLN A 195 -0.99 -7.55 -20.94
C GLN A 195 -1.36 -6.42 -21.94
N CYS A 196 -0.35 -5.79 -22.57
CA CYS A 196 -0.53 -4.63 -23.43
C CYS A 196 -1.45 -4.88 -24.65
N PRO A 197 -1.42 -6.05 -25.34
CA PRO A 197 -2.26 -6.28 -26.53
C PRO A 197 -3.77 -6.23 -26.26
N ILE A 198 -4.20 -6.57 -25.04
CA ILE A 198 -5.62 -6.59 -24.63
C ILE A 198 -5.94 -5.46 -23.64
N CYS A 199 -5.02 -4.50 -23.47
CA CYS A 199 -5.19 -3.41 -22.48
C CYS A 199 -6.16 -2.35 -23.01
N PRO A 200 -7.27 -2.03 -22.30
CA PRO A 200 -8.19 -0.99 -22.72
C PRO A 200 -7.55 0.41 -22.76
N LEU A 201 -6.40 0.59 -22.06
CA LEU A 201 -5.66 1.85 -22.04
C LEU A 201 -4.59 1.95 -23.15
N LEU A 202 -4.53 0.97 -24.08
CA LEU A 202 -3.45 0.93 -25.09
C LEU A 202 -3.38 2.21 -25.93
N GLU A 203 -4.54 2.75 -26.31
CA GLU A 203 -4.59 3.93 -27.17
C GLU A 203 -4.01 5.19 -26.54
N VAL A 204 -4.08 5.33 -25.22
CA VAL A 204 -3.49 6.47 -24.50
C VAL A 204 -2.10 6.15 -23.91
N CYS A 205 -1.74 4.86 -23.85
CA CYS A 205 -0.50 4.39 -23.23
C CYS A 205 0.67 4.38 -24.24
N ARG A 206 1.58 5.36 -24.16
CA ARG A 206 2.77 5.40 -25.03
C ARG A 206 3.69 4.20 -24.83
N GLU A 207 3.85 3.74 -23.60
CA GLU A 207 4.68 2.58 -23.27
C GLU A 207 4.06 1.28 -23.82
N GLY A 208 2.75 1.11 -23.68
CA GLY A 208 2.02 -0.05 -24.24
C GLY A 208 2.14 -0.12 -25.76
N LYS A 209 1.96 1.02 -26.48
CA LYS A 209 2.13 1.10 -27.92
C LYS A 209 3.53 0.69 -28.39
N LYS A 210 4.59 1.07 -27.65
CA LYS A 210 5.96 0.63 -27.97
C LYS A 210 6.10 -0.87 -27.83
N ARG A 211 5.57 -1.46 -26.75
CA ARG A 211 5.67 -2.90 -26.48
C ARG A 211 4.91 -3.77 -27.49
N VAL A 212 3.78 -3.29 -28.00
CA VAL A 212 3.01 -4.00 -29.03
C VAL A 212 3.66 -3.93 -30.39
N LYS A 213 4.34 -2.81 -30.72
CA LYS A 213 5.04 -2.65 -32.00
C LYS A 213 6.33 -3.46 -32.14
N VAL A 214 6.91 -3.92 -31.04
CA VAL A 214 8.19 -4.67 -31.00
C VAL A 214 7.94 -6.20 -31.13
N LYS A 215 6.70 -6.65 -31.21
CA LYS A 215 6.35 -8.02 -31.59
C LYS A 215 6.05 -8.13 -33.06
#